data_642493000edd77d158a4142ad86f668c
#
_entry.id   642493000edd77d158a4142ad86f668c
#
_cell.length_a   1.000
_cell.length_b   1.000
_cell.length_c   1.000
_cell.angle_alpha   90.00
_cell.angle_beta   90.00
_cell.angle_gamma   90.00
#
_symmetry.space_group_name_H-M   'P 1'
#
loop_
_entity.id
_entity.type
_entity.pdbx_description
1 polymer ?
#
loop_
_entity_poly.entity_id
_entity_poly.type
_entity_poly.pdbx_seq_one_letter_code
_entity_poly.pdbx_strand_id
1 'polypeptide(L)'
;SEPMVQEPVFAVFDEDGRLWVVEMRGYMTDIEGHEENDKLGRISILEDTDGDGAMDKSTVYLDSLALPRAIGLTKGGALVAENNALWATKDLDGDLKANSKILLDSTYASNGMPEHSDNGLLLNTDNWYYNVKSRLRYRLVNEEWVRDSTEFRGQWGVSHDDKGRLFYNYNWSQLHADLVPPNYLGRNKNHKPSTGIDHGLTIDRRVYPIRSTPAVNRGYIPGTLDDSEKLIEFTAACSPMVLRSTVFSKEYYSNAFVCEPAGNLIKRNVVSESGIMLS
;
A
#
# COMPACT_ATOMS: atom_id res chain seq x y z
N SER A 1 -4.16 -12.35 12.82
CA SER A 1 -3.97 -13.76 12.46
C SER A 1 -5.30 -14.49 12.42
N GLU A 2 -5.33 -15.61 11.70
CA GLU A 2 -6.50 -16.46 11.69
C GLU A 2 -6.87 -16.95 13.11
N PRO A 3 -8.15 -17.06 13.41
CA PRO A 3 -9.30 -16.93 12.52
C PRO A 3 -9.85 -15.49 12.39
N MET A 4 -9.29 -14.51 13.09
CA MET A 4 -9.83 -13.14 13.10
C MET A 4 -9.70 -12.41 11.78
N VAL A 5 -8.66 -12.73 11.00
CA VAL A 5 -8.35 -12.11 9.70
C VAL A 5 -8.12 -13.20 8.66
N GLN A 6 -8.67 -12.99 7.45
CA GLN A 6 -8.48 -13.86 6.29
C GLN A 6 -8.08 -13.03 5.07
N GLU A 7 -7.08 -13.50 4.32
CA GLU A 7 -6.61 -12.88 3.06
C GLU A 7 -6.31 -11.38 3.18
N PRO A 8 -5.50 -10.96 4.18
CA PRO A 8 -5.19 -9.56 4.38
C PRO A 8 -4.26 -9.03 3.28
N VAL A 9 -4.59 -7.88 2.71
CA VAL A 9 -3.77 -7.22 1.66
C VAL A 9 -3.26 -5.85 2.09
N PHE A 10 -3.84 -5.26 3.13
CA PHE A 10 -3.41 -3.97 3.68
C PHE A 10 -3.80 -3.87 5.15
N ALA A 11 -2.95 -3.22 5.94
CA ALA A 11 -3.25 -2.95 7.34
C ALA A 11 -2.66 -1.60 7.77
N VAL A 12 -3.35 -0.92 8.69
CA VAL A 12 -2.92 0.37 9.26
C VAL A 12 -3.45 0.52 10.68
N PHE A 13 -2.63 1.08 11.57
CA PHE A 13 -3.06 1.45 12.92
C PHE A 13 -3.73 2.82 12.91
N ASP A 14 -4.79 2.97 13.69
CA ASP A 14 -5.36 4.27 14.01
C ASP A 14 -4.70 4.91 15.26
N GLU A 15 -5.17 6.10 15.63
CA GLU A 15 -4.65 6.86 16.77
C GLU A 15 -4.95 6.22 18.14
N ASP A 16 -5.89 5.30 18.21
CA ASP A 16 -6.24 4.54 19.42
C ASP A 16 -5.51 3.20 19.52
N GLY A 17 -4.63 2.89 18.54
CA GLY A 17 -3.86 1.65 18.49
C GLY A 17 -4.63 0.45 17.95
N ARG A 18 -5.80 0.66 17.35
CA ARG A 18 -6.57 -0.41 16.71
C ARG A 18 -6.00 -0.69 15.33
N LEU A 19 -5.94 -1.96 14.94
CA LEU A 19 -5.44 -2.39 13.64
C LEU A 19 -6.60 -2.55 12.65
N TRP A 20 -6.65 -1.69 11.65
CA TRP A 20 -7.58 -1.78 10.54
C TRP A 20 -7.01 -2.66 9.45
N VAL A 21 -7.75 -3.67 9.03
CA VAL A 21 -7.30 -4.68 8.06
C VAL A 21 -8.25 -4.74 6.86
N VAL A 22 -7.68 -4.67 5.67
CA VAL A 22 -8.40 -4.92 4.41
C VAL A 22 -8.27 -6.40 4.07
N GLU A 23 -9.38 -7.10 3.99
CA GLU A 23 -9.46 -8.52 3.66
C GLU A 23 -10.01 -8.66 2.23
N MET A 24 -9.14 -9.00 1.27
CA MET A 24 -9.47 -9.17 -0.15
C MET A 24 -9.92 -10.61 -0.40
N ARG A 25 -10.98 -11.02 0.25
CA ARG A 25 -11.54 -12.36 0.09
C ARG A 25 -12.10 -12.56 -1.32
N GLY A 26 -11.98 -13.76 -1.86
CA GLY A 26 -12.44 -14.10 -3.20
C GLY A 26 -11.44 -13.83 -4.32
N TYR A 27 -10.22 -13.36 -4.00
CA TYR A 27 -9.17 -13.18 -5.00
C TYR A 27 -8.40 -14.47 -5.23
N MET A 28 -8.34 -14.94 -6.49
CA MET A 28 -7.61 -16.14 -6.92
C MET A 28 -7.97 -17.42 -6.13
N THR A 29 -9.22 -17.58 -5.75
CA THR A 29 -9.71 -18.79 -5.05
C THR A 29 -9.73 -20.01 -5.95
N ASP A 30 -9.83 -19.78 -7.26
CA ASP A 30 -9.67 -20.79 -8.30
C ASP A 30 -8.98 -20.21 -9.55
N ILE A 31 -8.65 -21.08 -10.49
CA ILE A 31 -7.91 -20.72 -11.72
C ILE A 31 -8.74 -19.88 -12.69
N GLU A 32 -10.05 -19.95 -12.62
CA GLU A 32 -10.98 -19.21 -13.45
C GLU A 32 -11.40 -17.86 -12.83
N GLY A 33 -11.08 -17.61 -11.53
CA GLY A 33 -11.42 -16.38 -10.82
C GLY A 33 -12.93 -16.19 -10.62
N HIS A 34 -13.67 -17.26 -10.36
CA HIS A 34 -15.15 -17.23 -10.27
C HIS A 34 -15.66 -16.27 -9.18
N GLU A 35 -14.96 -16.19 -8.04
CA GLU A 35 -15.38 -15.37 -6.89
C GLU A 35 -14.91 -13.92 -6.95
N GLU A 36 -14.10 -13.52 -7.93
CA GLU A 36 -13.51 -12.17 -7.97
C GLU A 36 -14.54 -11.04 -8.10
N ASN A 37 -15.75 -11.34 -8.58
CA ASN A 37 -16.84 -10.38 -8.64
C ASN A 37 -17.80 -10.48 -7.45
N ASP A 38 -17.61 -11.46 -6.58
CA ASP A 38 -18.43 -11.64 -5.39
C ASP A 38 -18.01 -10.65 -4.30
N LYS A 39 -18.98 -10.18 -3.54
CA LYS A 39 -18.76 -9.22 -2.48
C LYS A 39 -18.38 -9.92 -1.16
N LEU A 40 -17.29 -10.67 -1.19
CA LEU A 40 -16.80 -11.45 -0.06
C LEU A 40 -15.83 -10.68 0.86
N GLY A 41 -15.23 -9.60 0.32
CA GLY A 41 -14.23 -8.80 1.03
C GLY A 41 -14.84 -7.91 2.12
N ARG A 42 -14.02 -7.51 3.07
CA ARG A 42 -14.43 -6.65 4.18
C ARG A 42 -13.28 -5.83 4.76
N ILE A 43 -13.63 -4.86 5.59
CA ILE A 43 -12.70 -4.14 6.46
C ILE A 43 -12.99 -4.58 7.90
N SER A 44 -11.96 -5.07 8.59
CA SER A 44 -12.02 -5.47 9.98
C SER A 44 -11.17 -4.56 10.85
N ILE A 45 -11.65 -4.26 12.07
CA ILE A 45 -10.92 -3.52 13.09
C ILE A 45 -10.57 -4.50 14.21
N LEU A 46 -9.27 -4.62 14.48
CA LEU A 46 -8.77 -5.46 15.58
C LEU A 46 -8.36 -4.60 16.76
N GLU A 47 -8.67 -5.08 17.96
CA GLU A 47 -8.38 -4.43 19.23
C GLU A 47 -7.59 -5.39 20.12
N ASP A 48 -6.60 -4.86 20.84
CA ASP A 48 -5.95 -5.48 21.98
C ASP A 48 -6.66 -4.96 23.24
N THR A 49 -7.55 -5.78 23.80
CA THR A 49 -8.44 -5.31 24.88
C THR A 49 -7.85 -5.49 26.27
N ASP A 50 -6.81 -6.32 26.42
CA ASP A 50 -6.14 -6.57 27.70
C ASP A 50 -4.73 -5.96 27.80
N GLY A 51 -4.21 -5.41 26.69
CA GLY A 51 -2.94 -4.68 26.65
C GLY A 51 -1.70 -5.58 26.64
N ASP A 52 -1.84 -6.84 26.22
CA ASP A 52 -0.73 -7.80 26.17
C ASP A 52 0.10 -7.72 24.86
N GLY A 53 -0.32 -6.88 23.91
CA GLY A 53 0.31 -6.69 22.59
C GLY A 53 -0.20 -7.65 21.52
N ALA A 54 -1.19 -8.48 21.81
CA ALA A 54 -1.87 -9.33 20.85
C ALA A 54 -3.31 -8.85 20.61
N MET A 55 -3.75 -8.85 19.36
CA MET A 55 -5.14 -8.53 19.04
C MET A 55 -6.05 -9.69 19.44
N ASP A 56 -7.06 -9.42 20.25
CA ASP A 56 -7.98 -10.42 20.84
C ASP A 56 -9.44 -10.21 20.44
N LYS A 57 -9.80 -9.05 19.91
CA LYS A 57 -11.15 -8.74 19.45
C LYS A 57 -11.15 -8.26 17.99
N SER A 58 -12.15 -8.67 17.23
CA SER A 58 -12.35 -8.25 15.84
C SER A 58 -13.77 -7.74 15.64
N THR A 59 -13.90 -6.54 15.09
CA THR A 59 -15.16 -5.93 14.67
C THR A 59 -15.15 -5.74 13.14
N VAL A 60 -16.20 -6.18 12.45
CA VAL A 60 -16.36 -5.91 11.01
C VAL A 60 -16.87 -4.48 10.86
N TYR A 61 -16.01 -3.61 10.34
CA TYR A 61 -16.31 -2.20 10.10
C TYR A 61 -17.19 -2.00 8.86
N LEU A 62 -16.83 -2.64 7.76
CA LEU A 62 -17.57 -2.60 6.50
C LEU A 62 -17.47 -3.95 5.81
N ASP A 63 -18.60 -4.46 5.35
CA ASP A 63 -18.74 -5.76 4.72
C ASP A 63 -19.21 -5.64 3.26
N SER A 64 -19.28 -6.78 2.59
CA SER A 64 -19.84 -6.91 1.24
C SER A 64 -19.14 -6.05 0.20
N LEU A 65 -17.79 -6.13 0.19
CA LEU A 65 -16.91 -5.44 -0.75
C LEU A 65 -16.37 -6.38 -1.83
N ALA A 66 -16.30 -5.90 -3.07
CA ALA A 66 -15.68 -6.62 -4.18
C ALA A 66 -14.18 -6.29 -4.25
N LEU A 67 -13.33 -7.25 -3.88
CA LEU A 67 -11.87 -7.13 -3.90
C LEU A 67 -11.36 -5.79 -3.31
N PRO A 68 -11.64 -5.49 -2.03
CA PRO A 68 -11.12 -4.29 -1.39
C PRO A 68 -9.60 -4.35 -1.30
N ARG A 69 -8.91 -3.22 -1.49
CA ARG A 69 -7.44 -3.21 -1.65
C ARG A 69 -6.69 -2.12 -0.90
N ALA A 70 -7.38 -1.12 -0.41
CA ALA A 70 -6.76 -0.04 0.35
C ALA A 70 -7.77 0.65 1.25
N ILE A 71 -7.28 1.21 2.34
CA ILE A 71 -8.01 2.16 3.17
C ILE A 71 -7.14 3.37 3.48
N GLY A 72 -7.77 4.53 3.65
CA GLY A 72 -7.16 5.72 4.22
C GLY A 72 -7.99 6.20 5.38
N LEU A 73 -7.42 6.20 6.60
CA LEU A 73 -8.16 6.60 7.80
C LEU A 73 -8.53 8.08 7.73
N THR A 74 -9.73 8.41 8.19
CA THR A 74 -10.28 9.76 8.28
C THR A 74 -10.86 9.99 9.66
N LYS A 75 -11.15 11.24 9.99
CA LYS A 75 -11.82 11.51 11.26
C LYS A 75 -13.20 10.82 11.33
N GLY A 76 -13.32 9.83 12.21
CA GLY A 76 -14.54 9.06 12.44
C GLY A 76 -14.90 8.09 11.32
N GLY A 77 -13.92 7.61 10.55
CA GLY A 77 -14.17 6.62 9.50
C GLY A 77 -12.97 6.39 8.58
N ALA A 78 -13.23 6.02 7.32
CA ALA A 78 -12.19 5.72 6.35
C ALA A 78 -12.63 5.99 4.90
N LEU A 79 -11.66 6.28 4.04
CA LEU A 79 -11.76 6.02 2.62
C LEU A 79 -11.58 4.51 2.40
N VAL A 80 -12.46 3.88 1.66
CA VAL A 80 -12.40 2.44 1.36
C VAL A 80 -12.40 2.25 -0.15
N ALA A 81 -11.37 1.57 -0.64
CA ALA A 81 -11.20 1.26 -2.06
C ALA A 81 -11.58 -0.20 -2.35
N GLU A 82 -12.46 -0.38 -3.32
CA GLU A 82 -12.81 -1.68 -3.90
C GLU A 82 -12.80 -1.62 -5.44
N ASN A 83 -13.08 -2.72 -6.12
CA ASN A 83 -13.24 -2.71 -7.58
C ASN A 83 -14.30 -1.70 -8.01
N ASN A 84 -13.91 -0.80 -8.93
CA ASN A 84 -14.77 0.23 -9.53
C ASN A 84 -15.36 1.23 -8.52
N ALA A 85 -14.80 1.35 -7.32
CA ALA A 85 -15.33 2.32 -6.36
C ALA A 85 -14.32 2.77 -5.30
N LEU A 86 -14.36 4.06 -5.01
CA LEU A 86 -13.81 4.67 -3.80
C LEU A 86 -14.94 5.24 -2.97
N TRP A 87 -15.04 4.80 -1.74
CA TRP A 87 -16.07 5.21 -0.78
C TRP A 87 -15.50 6.08 0.32
N ALA A 88 -16.22 7.12 0.71
CA ALA A 88 -16.06 7.75 2.02
C ALA A 88 -17.05 7.12 2.98
N THR A 89 -16.55 6.59 4.09
CA THR A 89 -17.37 5.90 5.09
C THR A 89 -17.20 6.57 6.44
N LYS A 90 -18.23 6.51 7.29
CA LYS A 90 -18.18 7.02 8.67
C LYS A 90 -18.91 6.07 9.61
N ASP A 91 -18.37 5.97 10.80
CA ASP A 91 -19.04 5.51 12.00
C ASP A 91 -19.59 6.75 12.72
N LEU A 92 -20.93 6.88 12.79
CA LEU A 92 -21.60 8.05 13.35
C LEU A 92 -22.03 7.86 14.81
N ASP A 93 -22.05 6.62 15.29
CA ASP A 93 -22.51 6.26 16.66
C ASP A 93 -21.44 5.64 17.54
N GLY A 94 -20.23 5.39 16.99
CA GLY A 94 -19.07 4.96 17.76
C GLY A 94 -19.02 3.46 18.06
N ASP A 95 -19.76 2.64 17.28
CA ASP A 95 -19.80 1.18 17.45
C ASP A 95 -18.73 0.42 16.62
N LEU A 96 -17.82 1.16 15.96
CA LEU A 96 -16.79 0.66 15.05
C LEU A 96 -17.36 0.01 13.78
N LYS A 97 -18.55 0.43 13.33
CA LYS A 97 -19.15 0.00 12.08
C LYS A 97 -19.52 1.20 11.22
N ALA A 98 -19.32 1.04 9.92
CA ALA A 98 -19.71 2.09 8.98
C ALA A 98 -21.24 2.13 8.84
N ASN A 99 -21.84 3.23 9.30
CA ASN A 99 -23.27 3.51 9.11
C ASN A 99 -23.53 4.66 8.11
N SER A 100 -22.47 5.17 7.49
CA SER A 100 -22.50 6.07 6.34
C SER A 100 -21.52 5.61 5.26
N LYS A 101 -21.96 5.53 4.01
CA LYS A 101 -21.16 5.13 2.84
C LYS A 101 -21.52 5.99 1.64
N ILE A 102 -20.61 6.85 1.19
CA ILE A 102 -20.80 7.80 0.09
C ILE A 102 -19.81 7.49 -1.02
N LEU A 103 -20.29 7.27 -2.25
CA LEU A 103 -19.45 7.04 -3.42
C LEU A 103 -18.73 8.34 -3.82
N LEU A 104 -17.39 8.32 -3.78
CA LEU A 104 -16.55 9.43 -4.21
C LEU A 104 -16.09 9.30 -5.66
N ASP A 105 -15.73 8.11 -6.08
CA ASP A 105 -15.23 7.85 -7.42
C ASP A 105 -15.64 6.47 -7.91
N SER A 106 -16.45 6.42 -8.97
CA SER A 106 -16.91 5.19 -9.61
C SER A 106 -15.91 4.64 -10.63
N THR A 107 -14.78 5.32 -10.84
CA THR A 107 -13.73 4.90 -11.77
C THR A 107 -12.47 4.40 -11.07
N TYR A 108 -12.44 4.42 -9.73
CA TYR A 108 -11.30 3.93 -8.96
C TYR A 108 -11.10 2.43 -9.19
N ALA A 109 -9.85 2.03 -9.47
CA ALA A 109 -9.49 0.63 -9.68
C ALA A 109 -10.33 -0.10 -10.77
N SER A 110 -10.69 0.59 -11.85
CA SER A 110 -11.61 0.10 -12.88
C SER A 110 -10.91 -0.57 -14.07
N ASN A 111 -9.62 -0.90 -13.98
CA ASN A 111 -8.86 -1.47 -15.10
C ASN A 111 -9.00 -3.00 -15.25
N GLY A 112 -9.77 -3.66 -14.38
CA GLY A 112 -10.08 -5.09 -14.44
C GLY A 112 -8.94 -6.03 -14.00
N MET A 113 -7.84 -5.51 -13.47
CA MET A 113 -6.70 -6.30 -12.97
C MET A 113 -6.47 -5.98 -11.49
N PRO A 114 -6.91 -6.82 -10.55
CA PRO A 114 -6.85 -6.51 -9.12
C PRO A 114 -5.47 -6.09 -8.61
N GLU A 115 -4.43 -6.84 -8.92
CA GLU A 115 -3.05 -6.54 -8.49
C GLU A 115 -2.38 -5.40 -9.27
N HIS A 116 -3.00 -4.90 -10.33
CA HIS A 116 -2.49 -3.82 -11.18
C HIS A 116 -3.39 -2.59 -11.20
N SER A 117 -4.22 -2.40 -10.18
CA SER A 117 -5.14 -1.28 -10.05
C SER A 117 -4.73 -0.31 -8.94
N ASP A 118 -5.39 0.84 -8.91
CA ASP A 118 -5.21 1.88 -7.91
C ASP A 118 -5.24 1.30 -6.49
N ASN A 119 -4.25 1.65 -5.67
CA ASN A 119 -4.15 1.24 -4.27
C ASN A 119 -3.33 2.26 -3.47
N GLY A 120 -3.20 2.03 -2.14
CA GLY A 120 -2.38 2.84 -1.25
C GLY A 120 -3.23 3.72 -0.32
N LEU A 121 -3.86 4.79 -0.80
CA LEU A 121 -4.61 5.77 0.00
C LEU A 121 -3.82 6.33 1.20
N LEU A 122 -2.54 6.64 0.97
CA LEU A 122 -1.66 7.20 2.00
C LEU A 122 -1.96 8.66 2.24
N LEU A 123 -2.35 9.04 3.45
CA LEU A 123 -2.40 10.44 3.88
C LEU A 123 -0.98 10.97 4.06
N ASN A 124 -0.62 11.99 3.27
CA ASN A 124 0.68 12.63 3.35
C ASN A 124 0.62 13.97 4.12
N THR A 125 1.77 14.55 4.44
CA THR A 125 1.93 15.78 5.23
C THR A 125 1.28 17.02 4.61
N ASP A 126 0.93 16.99 3.34
CA ASP A 126 0.19 18.04 2.61
C ASP A 126 -1.33 17.84 2.63
N ASN A 127 -1.84 16.89 3.44
CA ASN A 127 -3.24 16.52 3.59
C ASN A 127 -3.88 15.92 2.32
N TRP A 128 -3.10 15.38 1.39
CA TRP A 128 -3.58 14.60 0.28
C TRP A 128 -3.44 13.10 0.55
N TYR A 129 -4.45 12.33 0.16
CA TYR A 129 -4.37 10.87 0.07
C TYR A 129 -3.81 10.49 -1.29
N TYR A 130 -2.62 9.88 -1.28
CA TYR A 130 -1.91 9.44 -2.48
C TYR A 130 -2.16 7.98 -2.77
N ASN A 131 -2.19 7.67 -4.06
CA ASN A 131 -2.29 6.31 -4.56
C ASN A 131 -1.07 5.94 -5.38
N VAL A 132 -0.84 4.64 -5.51
CA VAL A 132 0.07 4.05 -6.50
C VAL A 132 -0.74 3.30 -7.56
N LYS A 133 -0.10 2.98 -8.67
CA LYS A 133 -0.74 2.49 -9.90
C LYS A 133 -1.82 3.45 -10.41
N SER A 134 -1.70 4.71 -10.05
CA SER A 134 -2.71 5.75 -10.23
C SER A 134 -2.07 7.10 -10.52
N ARG A 135 -2.87 8.00 -11.08
CA ARG A 135 -2.59 9.44 -11.19
C ARG A 135 -3.54 10.28 -10.33
N LEU A 136 -4.27 9.67 -9.42
CA LEU A 136 -5.31 10.32 -8.63
C LEU A 136 -4.86 10.53 -7.19
N ARG A 137 -5.27 11.65 -6.62
CA ARG A 137 -5.17 11.96 -5.20
C ARG A 137 -6.46 12.61 -4.72
N TYR A 138 -6.74 12.47 -3.43
CA TYR A 138 -7.97 12.95 -2.82
C TYR A 138 -7.66 13.77 -1.57
N ARG A 139 -8.49 14.74 -1.26
CA ARG A 139 -8.35 15.57 -0.07
C ARG A 139 -9.71 16.07 0.42
N LEU A 140 -9.91 16.09 1.72
CA LEU A 140 -11.08 16.70 2.33
C LEU A 140 -10.81 18.19 2.56
N VAL A 141 -11.65 19.08 2.01
CA VAL A 141 -11.56 20.53 2.16
C VAL A 141 -12.95 21.06 2.51
N ASN A 142 -13.10 21.70 3.68
CA ASN A 142 -14.39 22.23 4.14
C ASN A 142 -15.54 21.20 4.05
N GLU A 143 -15.25 19.96 4.49
CA GLU A 143 -16.18 18.83 4.47
C GLU A 143 -16.54 18.29 3.08
N GLU A 144 -15.95 18.81 2.02
CA GLU A 144 -16.10 18.33 0.65
C GLU A 144 -14.86 17.58 0.17
N TRP A 145 -15.05 16.44 -0.49
CA TRP A 145 -13.96 15.70 -1.08
C TRP A 145 -13.57 16.28 -2.43
N VAL A 146 -12.29 16.62 -2.54
CA VAL A 146 -11.66 17.10 -3.77
C VAL A 146 -10.82 15.99 -4.38
N ARG A 147 -11.05 15.68 -5.65
CA ARG A 147 -10.23 14.80 -6.49
C ARG A 147 -9.32 15.66 -7.37
N ASP A 148 -8.05 15.29 -7.46
CA ASP A 148 -7.07 15.97 -8.31
C ASP A 148 -6.12 14.93 -8.94
N SER A 149 -5.38 15.34 -9.97
CA SER A 149 -4.39 14.52 -10.64
C SER A 149 -2.97 14.80 -10.13
N THR A 150 -2.12 13.79 -10.21
CA THR A 150 -0.72 13.85 -9.85
C THR A 150 0.12 12.98 -10.79
N GLU A 151 1.43 12.92 -10.59
CA GLU A 151 2.31 12.02 -11.33
C GLU A 151 1.96 10.57 -11.03
N PHE A 152 2.14 9.70 -12.04
CA PHE A 152 1.98 8.25 -11.85
C PHE A 152 3.08 7.70 -10.96
N ARG A 153 2.74 6.78 -10.06
CA ARG A 153 3.67 6.14 -9.13
C ARG A 153 3.37 4.67 -8.96
N GLY A 154 4.43 3.90 -8.84
CA GLY A 154 4.49 2.60 -8.23
C GLY A 154 3.59 1.50 -8.75
N GLN A 155 3.52 0.44 -7.97
CA GLN A 155 2.75 -0.76 -8.24
C GLN A 155 1.85 -1.13 -7.07
N TRP A 156 2.40 -1.45 -5.88
CA TRP A 156 1.63 -1.85 -4.72
C TRP A 156 2.21 -1.31 -3.43
N GLY A 157 1.41 -0.48 -2.75
CA GLY A 157 1.79 0.17 -1.51
C GLY A 157 2.66 1.41 -1.67
N VAL A 158 2.49 2.34 -0.76
CA VAL A 158 3.19 3.62 -0.70
C VAL A 158 3.40 4.02 0.75
N SER A 159 4.53 4.65 1.05
CA SER A 159 4.81 5.28 2.34
C SER A 159 5.43 6.66 2.13
N HIS A 160 5.72 7.36 3.22
CA HIS A 160 6.46 8.62 3.17
C HIS A 160 7.48 8.71 4.30
N ASP A 161 8.49 9.54 4.11
CA ASP A 161 9.42 9.93 5.17
C ASP A 161 8.90 11.13 5.98
N ASP A 162 9.71 11.62 6.94
CA ASP A 162 9.35 12.77 7.78
C ASP A 162 9.25 14.10 7.01
N LYS A 163 9.78 14.15 5.79
CA LYS A 163 9.70 15.31 4.90
C LYS A 163 8.52 15.22 3.93
N GLY A 164 7.73 14.14 4.00
CA GLY A 164 6.59 13.90 3.11
C GLY A 164 6.99 13.46 1.70
N ARG A 165 8.24 13.03 1.49
CA ARG A 165 8.66 12.42 0.22
C ARG A 165 8.02 11.05 0.10
N LEU A 166 7.36 10.78 -1.03
CA LEU A 166 6.67 9.50 -1.27
C LEU A 166 7.68 8.42 -1.68
N PHE A 167 7.55 7.25 -1.05
CA PHE A 167 8.32 6.05 -1.36
C PHE A 167 7.39 4.97 -1.89
N TYR A 168 7.77 4.36 -3.00
CA TYR A 168 6.99 3.34 -3.71
C TYR A 168 7.92 2.40 -4.50
N ASN A 169 7.36 1.43 -5.19
CA ASN A 169 8.12 0.43 -5.91
C ASN A 169 7.40 -0.04 -7.18
N TYR A 170 8.12 -0.81 -7.99
CA TYR A 170 7.60 -1.65 -9.06
C TYR A 170 8.01 -3.09 -8.78
N ASN A 171 7.34 -4.07 -9.36
CA ASN A 171 7.57 -5.49 -9.05
C ASN A 171 9.04 -5.92 -9.03
N TRP A 172 9.84 -5.42 -9.96
CA TRP A 172 11.26 -5.74 -10.10
C TRP A 172 12.21 -4.63 -9.66
N SER A 173 11.72 -3.41 -9.51
CA SER A 173 12.49 -2.25 -9.05
C SER A 173 12.01 -1.85 -7.67
N GLN A 174 12.73 -2.31 -6.66
CA GLN A 174 12.24 -2.45 -5.30
C GLN A 174 12.01 -1.14 -4.54
N LEU A 175 12.69 -0.06 -4.88
CA LEU A 175 12.61 1.18 -4.11
C LEU A 175 12.81 2.42 -4.98
N HIS A 176 11.79 3.26 -5.02
CA HIS A 176 11.76 4.57 -5.65
C HIS A 176 11.29 5.62 -4.67
N ALA A 177 11.65 6.88 -4.90
CA ALA A 177 11.11 8.01 -4.15
C ALA A 177 10.94 9.24 -5.01
N ASP A 178 10.04 10.13 -4.57
CA ASP A 178 9.98 11.49 -5.08
C ASP A 178 10.96 12.37 -4.30
N LEU A 179 11.86 13.05 -5.00
CA LEU A 179 12.84 13.97 -4.40
C LEU A 179 12.27 15.38 -4.20
N VAL A 180 11.14 15.67 -4.82
CA VAL A 180 10.44 16.95 -4.80
C VAL A 180 8.95 16.73 -4.50
N PRO A 181 8.25 17.75 -3.97
CA PRO A 181 6.81 17.61 -3.71
C PRO A 181 6.01 17.26 -4.96
N PRO A 182 4.95 16.46 -4.83
CA PRO A 182 4.06 16.11 -5.93
C PRO A 182 3.52 17.34 -6.67
N ASN A 183 3.40 17.24 -8.00
CA ASN A 183 2.97 18.32 -8.91
C ASN A 183 3.89 19.55 -8.94
N TYR A 184 5.04 19.51 -8.26
CA TYR A 184 5.96 20.66 -8.22
C TYR A 184 6.59 20.94 -9.59
N LEU A 185 7.08 19.90 -10.25
CA LEU A 185 7.78 20.01 -11.53
C LEU A 185 6.83 20.39 -12.68
N GLY A 186 5.56 19.99 -12.60
CA GLY A 186 4.53 20.32 -13.60
C GLY A 186 4.13 21.80 -13.66
N ARG A 187 4.56 22.63 -12.69
CA ARG A 187 4.27 24.07 -12.67
C ARG A 187 4.90 24.82 -13.85
N ASN A 188 6.07 24.38 -14.33
CA ASN A 188 6.70 24.94 -15.52
C ASN A 188 6.31 24.12 -16.75
N LYS A 189 5.32 24.59 -17.50
CA LYS A 189 4.81 23.93 -18.71
C LYS A 189 5.83 23.84 -19.86
N ASN A 190 6.89 24.65 -19.80
CA ASN A 190 7.94 24.69 -20.83
C ASN A 190 9.14 23.80 -20.48
N HIS A 191 9.12 23.11 -19.34
CA HIS A 191 10.19 22.22 -18.92
C HIS A 191 9.67 20.81 -18.72
N LYS A 192 10.37 19.84 -19.31
CA LYS A 192 10.14 18.41 -19.05
C LYS A 192 11.25 17.89 -18.15
N PRO A 193 11.01 17.72 -16.86
CA PRO A 193 12.01 17.21 -15.94
C PRO A 193 12.34 15.75 -16.29
N SER A 194 13.61 15.39 -16.17
CA SER A 194 14.11 14.03 -16.37
C SER A 194 14.37 13.30 -15.05
N THR A 195 14.21 13.99 -13.92
CA THR A 195 14.49 13.48 -12.57
C THR A 195 13.67 14.25 -11.55
N GLY A 196 13.68 13.79 -10.29
CA GLY A 196 13.00 14.42 -9.16
C GLY A 196 11.68 13.75 -8.78
N ILE A 197 11.03 13.09 -9.71
CA ILE A 197 9.91 12.18 -9.50
C ILE A 197 10.32 10.81 -10.05
N ASP A 198 9.86 9.75 -9.41
CA ASP A 198 10.17 8.36 -9.78
C ASP A 198 11.69 8.05 -9.80
N HIS A 199 12.39 8.59 -8.80
CA HIS A 199 13.81 8.37 -8.66
C HIS A 199 14.09 7.00 -8.04
N GLY A 200 14.73 6.09 -8.80
CA GLY A 200 15.18 4.79 -8.29
C GLY A 200 16.33 4.96 -7.30
N LEU A 201 16.15 4.51 -6.06
CA LEU A 201 17.16 4.63 -5.01
C LEU A 201 18.23 3.54 -5.09
N THR A 202 17.89 2.40 -5.65
CA THR A 202 18.83 1.28 -5.74
C THR A 202 18.71 0.58 -7.09
N ILE A 203 19.86 0.24 -7.67
CA ILE A 203 19.97 -0.62 -8.85
C ILE A 203 20.17 -2.10 -8.46
N ASP A 204 20.53 -2.38 -7.22
CA ASP A 204 20.72 -3.74 -6.71
C ASP A 204 19.37 -4.38 -6.36
N ARG A 205 18.94 -5.29 -7.22
CA ARG A 205 17.68 -6.03 -7.11
C ARG A 205 17.84 -7.40 -6.46
N ARG A 206 19.03 -7.80 -6.09
CA ARG A 206 19.32 -9.14 -5.54
C ARG A 206 18.59 -9.36 -4.23
N VAL A 207 18.12 -10.58 -4.05
CA VAL A 207 17.53 -11.12 -2.82
C VAL A 207 18.21 -12.43 -2.44
N TYR A 208 18.09 -12.80 -1.17
CA TYR A 208 18.76 -13.99 -0.61
C TYR A 208 17.77 -14.81 0.21
N PRO A 209 16.82 -15.51 -0.44
CA PRO A 209 15.83 -16.33 0.24
C PRO A 209 16.50 -17.48 0.99
N ILE A 210 15.98 -17.81 2.17
CA ILE A 210 16.45 -18.95 2.96
C ILE A 210 15.99 -20.26 2.32
N ARG A 211 14.78 -20.25 1.71
CA ARG A 211 14.11 -21.42 1.15
C ARG A 211 14.02 -21.32 -0.37
N SER A 212 13.95 -22.48 -1.04
CA SER A 212 13.57 -22.56 -2.44
C SER A 212 12.11 -22.16 -2.63
N THR A 213 11.83 -21.52 -3.75
CA THR A 213 10.47 -21.08 -4.14
C THR A 213 10.25 -21.34 -5.63
N PRO A 214 10.23 -22.62 -6.07
CA PRO A 214 10.21 -22.96 -7.50
C PRO A 214 8.93 -22.50 -8.21
N ALA A 215 7.85 -22.30 -7.49
CA ALA A 215 6.55 -21.90 -8.02
C ALA A 215 6.35 -20.38 -8.09
N VAL A 216 7.42 -19.59 -8.04
CA VAL A 216 7.29 -18.12 -8.17
C VAL A 216 6.82 -17.74 -9.57
N ASN A 217 6.05 -16.67 -9.65
CA ASN A 217 5.75 -16.04 -10.93
C ASN A 217 7.07 -15.69 -11.66
N ARG A 218 7.17 -16.02 -12.93
CA ARG A 218 8.37 -15.90 -13.76
C ARG A 218 9.50 -16.87 -13.43
N GLY A 219 9.33 -17.88 -12.57
CA GLY A 219 10.33 -18.92 -12.32
C GLY A 219 10.75 -19.69 -13.58
N TYR A 220 9.91 -19.69 -14.62
CA TYR A 220 10.20 -20.26 -15.94
C TYR A 220 11.15 -19.41 -16.79
N ILE A 221 11.44 -18.17 -16.40
CA ILE A 221 12.38 -17.30 -17.12
C ILE A 221 13.80 -17.62 -16.65
N PRO A 222 14.73 -17.97 -17.55
CA PRO A 222 16.12 -18.22 -17.18
C PRO A 222 16.73 -17.04 -16.41
N GLY A 223 17.42 -17.36 -15.30
CA GLY A 223 18.06 -16.37 -14.44
C GLY A 223 17.15 -15.74 -13.37
N THR A 224 15.91 -16.21 -13.24
CA THR A 224 15.04 -15.81 -12.11
C THR A 224 15.36 -16.61 -10.85
N LEU A 225 15.69 -17.89 -10.99
CA LEU A 225 16.07 -18.80 -9.90
C LEU A 225 17.51 -19.26 -10.06
N ASP A 226 18.18 -19.54 -8.95
CA ASP A 226 19.48 -20.22 -8.92
C ASP A 226 19.33 -21.74 -9.04
N ASP A 227 20.48 -22.47 -9.04
CA ASP A 227 20.53 -23.92 -9.13
C ASP A 227 19.85 -24.66 -7.96
N SER A 228 19.55 -23.94 -6.86
CA SER A 228 18.82 -24.43 -5.69
C SER A 228 17.34 -24.02 -5.70
N GLU A 229 16.85 -23.52 -6.83
CA GLU A 229 15.49 -23.01 -7.02
C GLU A 229 15.14 -21.85 -6.08
N LYS A 230 16.14 -21.03 -5.70
CA LYS A 230 15.94 -19.83 -4.90
C LYS A 230 15.88 -18.61 -5.79
N LEU A 231 14.98 -17.69 -5.46
CA LEU A 231 14.84 -16.41 -6.15
C LEU A 231 16.14 -15.60 -6.08
N ILE A 232 16.62 -15.10 -7.20
CA ILE A 232 17.89 -14.33 -7.29
C ILE A 232 17.65 -12.83 -7.11
N GLU A 233 16.57 -12.31 -7.67
CA GLU A 233 16.23 -10.88 -7.63
C GLU A 233 14.74 -10.64 -7.45
N PHE A 234 14.36 -9.41 -7.10
CA PHE A 234 12.96 -9.03 -6.94
C PHE A 234 12.11 -9.32 -8.18
N THR A 235 10.95 -9.93 -7.97
CA THR A 235 9.91 -10.16 -8.99
C THR A 235 8.55 -9.66 -8.56
N ALA A 236 8.30 -9.53 -7.26
CA ALA A 236 7.03 -9.17 -6.66
C ALA A 236 7.17 -8.15 -5.53
N ALA A 237 8.17 -7.24 -5.64
CA ALA A 237 8.37 -6.20 -4.65
C ALA A 237 7.08 -5.44 -4.36
N CYS A 238 6.75 -5.28 -3.08
CA CYS A 238 5.55 -4.56 -2.66
C CYS A 238 5.71 -3.86 -1.30
N SER A 239 4.80 -2.93 -1.03
CA SER A 239 4.61 -2.26 0.26
C SER A 239 5.89 -1.70 0.87
N PRO A 240 6.63 -0.83 0.16
CA PRO A 240 7.79 -0.18 0.73
C PRO A 240 7.37 0.68 1.91
N MET A 241 7.99 0.48 3.06
CA MET A 241 7.71 1.21 4.30
C MET A 241 8.97 1.89 4.82
N VAL A 242 8.93 3.21 5.00
CA VAL A 242 9.97 3.97 5.69
C VAL A 242 9.70 3.92 7.19
N LEU A 243 10.66 3.39 7.96
CA LEU A 243 10.51 3.31 9.41
C LEU A 243 10.69 4.69 10.05
N ARG A 244 9.63 5.19 10.68
CA ARG A 244 9.57 6.49 11.36
C ARG A 244 9.32 6.38 12.87
N SER A 245 9.43 5.16 13.40
CA SER A 245 9.23 4.87 14.81
C SER A 245 10.55 4.80 15.56
N THR A 246 10.54 5.18 16.83
CA THR A 246 11.67 5.07 17.76
C THR A 246 11.64 3.80 18.60
N VAL A 247 10.69 2.88 18.33
CA VAL A 247 10.56 1.59 19.05
C VAL A 247 11.76 0.68 18.77
N PHE A 248 12.28 0.71 17.53
CA PHE A 248 13.50 0.00 17.17
C PHE A 248 14.75 0.84 17.43
N SER A 249 15.92 0.20 17.42
CA SER A 249 17.18 0.91 17.59
C SER A 249 17.36 1.99 16.50
N LYS A 250 18.09 3.05 16.84
CA LYS A 250 18.29 4.24 15.99
C LYS A 250 18.84 3.92 14.59
N GLU A 251 19.56 2.82 14.45
CA GLU A 251 20.11 2.39 13.15
C GLU A 251 19.06 1.98 12.10
N TYR A 252 17.82 1.72 12.54
CA TYR A 252 16.70 1.38 11.64
C TYR A 252 15.88 2.61 11.21
N TYR A 253 16.01 3.73 11.93
CA TYR A 253 15.26 4.93 11.64
C TYR A 253 15.57 5.46 10.24
N SER A 254 14.52 5.88 9.51
CA SER A 254 14.58 6.33 8.11
C SER A 254 15.03 5.26 7.10
N ASN A 255 15.19 3.99 7.50
CA ASN A 255 15.43 2.92 6.54
C ASN A 255 14.11 2.49 5.86
N ALA A 256 14.21 2.04 4.63
CA ALA A 256 13.07 1.51 3.89
C ALA A 256 13.07 -0.02 3.90
N PHE A 257 11.93 -0.59 4.24
CA PHE A 257 11.69 -2.04 4.24
C PHE A 257 10.77 -2.38 3.07
N VAL A 258 11.14 -3.37 2.28
CA VAL A 258 10.40 -3.78 1.09
C VAL A 258 10.13 -5.28 1.16
N CYS A 259 8.87 -5.66 1.01
CA CYS A 259 8.47 -7.06 0.98
C CYS A 259 8.75 -7.67 -0.40
N GLU A 260 9.23 -8.92 -0.42
CA GLU A 260 9.31 -9.79 -1.60
C GLU A 260 8.58 -11.10 -1.28
N PRO A 261 7.26 -11.16 -1.53
CA PRO A 261 6.45 -12.33 -1.20
C PRO A 261 6.91 -13.60 -1.92
N ALA A 262 7.36 -13.49 -3.17
CA ALA A 262 7.85 -14.65 -3.93
C ALA A 262 9.11 -15.26 -3.32
N GLY A 263 9.92 -14.45 -2.61
CA GLY A 263 11.10 -14.91 -1.89
C GLY A 263 10.86 -15.20 -0.40
N ASN A 264 9.66 -14.97 0.11
CA ASN A 264 9.32 -15.05 1.56
C ASN A 264 10.27 -14.21 2.43
N LEU A 265 10.55 -12.97 2.05
CA LEU A 265 11.49 -12.11 2.77
C LEU A 265 11.05 -10.64 2.78
N ILE A 266 11.65 -9.91 3.71
CA ILE A 266 11.61 -8.45 3.77
C ILE A 266 13.06 -7.96 3.65
N LYS A 267 13.34 -7.09 2.68
CA LYS A 267 14.64 -6.47 2.49
C LYS A 267 14.70 -5.11 3.16
N ARG A 268 15.72 -4.90 4.01
CA ARG A 268 16.07 -3.60 4.57
C ARG A 268 16.98 -2.85 3.59
N ASN A 269 16.61 -1.62 3.28
CA ASN A 269 17.44 -0.68 2.52
C ASN A 269 17.84 0.46 3.46
N VAL A 270 19.14 0.68 3.63
CA VAL A 270 19.67 1.82 4.38
C VAL A 270 19.66 3.02 3.44
N VAL A 271 18.76 3.96 3.73
CA VAL A 271 18.59 5.16 2.89
C VAL A 271 19.50 6.26 3.43
N SER A 272 20.34 6.81 2.57
CA SER A 272 21.18 7.95 2.87
C SER A 272 20.70 9.20 2.13
N GLU A 273 20.99 10.36 2.70
CA GLU A 273 20.57 11.65 2.15
C GLU A 273 21.77 12.58 1.98
N SER A 274 21.90 13.19 0.79
CA SER A 274 22.89 14.22 0.49
C SER A 274 22.21 15.38 -0.25
N GLY A 275 21.96 16.47 0.46
CA GLY A 275 21.13 17.56 -0.05
C GLY A 275 19.69 17.11 -0.30
N ILE A 276 19.23 17.18 -1.55
CA ILE A 276 17.92 16.69 -1.96
C ILE A 276 17.94 15.23 -2.43
N MET A 277 19.12 14.69 -2.67
CA MET A 277 19.29 13.35 -3.23
C MET A 277 19.15 12.28 -2.15
N LEU A 278 18.51 11.20 -2.53
CA LEU A 278 18.43 9.94 -1.77
C LEU A 278 19.19 8.84 -2.51
N SER A 279 19.83 7.94 -1.74
CA SER A 279 20.52 6.76 -2.27
C SER A 279 20.48 5.60 -1.27
#